data_ca8f9d4174c426f956bbbf22cbaef3e7
#
_entry.id   ca8f9d4174c426f956bbbf22cbaef3e7
#
_cell.length_a   1.000
_cell.length_b   1.000
_cell.length_c   1.000
_cell.angle_alpha   90.00
_cell.angle_beta   90.00
_cell.angle_gamma   90.00
#
_symmetry.space_group_name_H-M   'P 1'
#
loop_
_entity.id
_entity.type
_entity.pdbx_description
1 polymer ?
#
loop_
_entity_poly.entity_id
_entity_poly.type
_entity_poly.pdbx_seq_one_letter_code
_entity_poly.pdbx_strand_id
1 'polypeptide(L)'
;MRDVPAAQAGLTAKLYQVSPIPLDIELTVAPGEILALVGPSGSGKSTALRAIAGLYVPSDGLVVCNGSVWLDGAAGISVPARERRVGMVFQSYALFPHLTAVENVTEALGDVRPVERHGEARALLARMHLEGLEDRRPALLSGGQQQRVAVARALARRPDILLLDEPFSAVDRVTRRRLRRELMELRRELSMPVILVTHDLDDVIRLA
;
A
#
# COMPACT_ATOMS: atom_id res chain seq x y z
N MET A 1 -13.53 23.95 14.94
CA MET A 1 -12.33 23.18 15.29
C MET A 1 -12.77 21.73 15.31
N ARG A 2 -12.41 20.92 14.27
CA ARG A 2 -12.74 19.48 14.29
C ARG A 2 -11.83 18.85 15.34
N ASP A 3 -12.41 18.08 16.27
CA ASP A 3 -11.62 17.33 17.24
C ASP A 3 -10.66 16.40 16.48
N VAL A 4 -9.37 16.70 16.50
CA VAL A 4 -8.34 15.76 16.06
C VAL A 4 -8.29 14.69 17.15
N PRO A 5 -8.67 13.45 16.88
CA PRO A 5 -8.64 12.41 17.90
C PRO A 5 -7.22 12.30 18.43
N ALA A 6 -7.07 12.44 19.75
CA ALA A 6 -5.79 12.32 20.44
C ALA A 6 -5.11 11.03 20.01
N ALA A 7 -3.84 11.13 19.61
CA ALA A 7 -2.83 10.09 19.35
C ALA A 7 -3.32 8.63 19.29
N GLN A 8 -4.32 8.33 18.44
CA GLN A 8 -4.70 6.95 18.18
C GLN A 8 -3.67 6.36 17.22
N ALA A 9 -3.02 5.26 17.63
CA ALA A 9 -2.22 4.46 16.73
C ALA A 9 -3.11 3.92 15.60
N GLY A 10 -2.61 3.90 14.36
CA GLY A 10 -3.36 3.47 13.18
C GLY A 10 -3.70 4.63 12.24
N LEU A 11 -4.67 4.44 11.37
CA LEU A 11 -5.13 5.43 10.39
C LEU A 11 -6.57 5.85 10.68
N THR A 12 -6.82 7.15 10.59
CA THR A 12 -8.17 7.73 10.42
C THR A 12 -8.17 8.58 9.16
N ALA A 13 -9.15 8.37 8.29
CA ALA A 13 -9.32 9.15 7.07
C ALA A 13 -10.79 9.53 6.87
N LYS A 14 -11.03 10.82 6.60
CA LYS A 14 -12.31 11.38 6.16
C LYS A 14 -12.02 12.13 4.86
N LEU A 15 -12.65 11.72 3.78
CA LEU A 15 -12.41 12.28 2.45
C LEU A 15 -13.73 12.68 1.83
N TYR A 16 -13.82 13.92 1.39
CA TYR A 16 -15.01 14.43 0.76
C TYR A 16 -14.69 15.12 -0.56
N GLN A 17 -15.48 14.81 -1.59
CA GLN A 17 -15.40 15.43 -2.90
C GLN A 17 -16.67 15.15 -3.70
N VAL A 18 -17.19 16.15 -4.41
CA VAL A 18 -18.36 16.01 -5.30
C VAL A 18 -17.94 15.64 -6.72
N SER A 19 -16.89 16.26 -7.24
CA SER A 19 -16.42 16.11 -8.62
C SER A 19 -14.89 16.20 -8.68
N PRO A 20 -14.20 15.57 -9.63
CA PRO A 20 -14.69 14.76 -10.76
C PRO A 20 -15.09 13.33 -10.39
N ILE A 21 -14.56 12.78 -9.29
CA ILE A 21 -14.89 11.45 -8.77
C ILE A 21 -15.51 11.66 -7.38
N PRO A 22 -16.79 11.37 -7.18
CA PRO A 22 -17.42 11.54 -5.87
C PRO A 22 -16.70 10.71 -4.81
N LEU A 23 -16.39 11.32 -3.67
CA LEU A 23 -15.88 10.69 -2.48
C LEU A 23 -16.70 11.15 -1.28
N ASP A 24 -17.17 10.22 -0.49
CA ASP A 24 -17.74 10.44 0.84
C ASP A 24 -17.36 9.21 1.68
N ILE A 25 -16.18 9.26 2.28
CA ILE A 25 -15.56 8.12 2.94
C ILE A 25 -15.09 8.54 4.32
N GLU A 26 -15.50 7.79 5.31
CA GLU A 26 -14.96 7.85 6.66
C GLU A 26 -14.50 6.43 7.06
N LEU A 27 -13.23 6.30 7.45
CA LEU A 27 -12.67 5.01 7.86
C LEU A 27 -11.64 5.19 8.97
N THR A 28 -11.54 4.16 9.80
CA THR A 28 -10.50 4.02 10.81
C THR A 28 -9.94 2.60 10.73
N VAL A 29 -8.62 2.46 10.80
CA VAL A 29 -7.92 1.17 10.71
C VAL A 29 -6.90 1.10 11.84
N ALA A 30 -7.07 0.13 12.72
CA ALA A 30 -6.14 -0.08 13.83
C ALA A 30 -4.81 -0.68 13.39
N PRO A 31 -3.72 -0.56 14.18
CA PRO A 31 -2.48 -1.28 13.92
C PRO A 31 -2.72 -2.79 13.80
N GLY A 32 -2.13 -3.41 12.76
CA GLY A 32 -2.29 -4.85 12.50
C GLY A 32 -3.66 -5.25 11.93
N GLU A 33 -4.58 -4.31 11.71
CA GLU A 33 -5.87 -4.55 11.06
C GLU A 33 -5.75 -4.51 9.54
N ILE A 34 -6.53 -5.33 8.85
CA ILE A 34 -6.76 -5.22 7.40
C ILE A 34 -8.19 -4.74 7.18
N LEU A 35 -8.34 -3.56 6.60
CA LEU A 35 -9.62 -3.03 6.14
C LEU A 35 -9.77 -3.29 4.64
N ALA A 36 -10.81 -3.99 4.23
CA ALA A 36 -11.13 -4.19 2.83
C ALA A 36 -12.14 -3.15 2.33
N LEU A 37 -11.79 -2.40 1.29
CA LEU A 37 -12.70 -1.50 0.57
C LEU A 37 -13.26 -2.24 -0.65
N VAL A 38 -14.55 -2.49 -0.62
CA VAL A 38 -15.27 -3.25 -1.67
C VAL A 38 -16.32 -2.36 -2.34
N GLY A 39 -16.53 -2.56 -3.61
CA GLY A 39 -17.55 -1.84 -4.37
C GLY A 39 -17.31 -1.91 -5.88
N PRO A 40 -18.26 -1.44 -6.69
CA PRO A 40 -18.15 -1.48 -8.14
C PRO A 40 -16.96 -0.67 -8.66
N SER A 41 -16.51 -1.00 -9.88
CA SER A 41 -15.50 -0.19 -10.57
C SER A 41 -15.99 1.26 -10.72
N GLY A 42 -15.08 2.21 -10.54
CA GLY A 42 -15.42 3.64 -10.62
C GLY A 42 -15.99 4.25 -9.34
N SER A 43 -16.21 3.49 -8.25
CA SER A 43 -16.75 4.02 -6.98
C SER A 43 -15.75 4.84 -6.13
N GLY A 44 -14.59 5.20 -6.67
CA GLY A 44 -13.63 6.08 -5.99
C GLY A 44 -12.63 5.37 -5.05
N LYS A 45 -12.65 4.02 -4.92
CA LYS A 45 -11.76 3.28 -4.01
C LYS A 45 -10.27 3.56 -4.22
N SER A 46 -9.80 3.42 -5.46
CA SER A 46 -8.40 3.73 -5.82
C SER A 46 -8.07 5.22 -5.62
N THR A 47 -9.06 6.11 -5.82
CA THR A 47 -8.90 7.54 -5.57
C THR A 47 -8.74 7.81 -4.08
N ALA A 48 -9.50 7.13 -3.23
CA ALA A 48 -9.35 7.20 -1.77
C ALA A 48 -7.95 6.73 -1.32
N LEU A 49 -7.46 5.59 -1.85
CA LEU A 49 -6.10 5.13 -1.56
C LEU A 49 -5.05 6.19 -1.97
N ARG A 50 -5.20 6.75 -3.18
CA ARG A 50 -4.29 7.80 -3.67
C ARG A 50 -4.35 9.06 -2.81
N ALA A 51 -5.54 9.44 -2.29
CA ALA A 51 -5.67 10.57 -1.38
C ALA A 51 -4.95 10.29 -0.04
N ILE A 52 -5.11 9.11 0.54
CA ILE A 52 -4.38 8.69 1.74
C ILE A 52 -2.87 8.68 1.49
N ALA A 53 -2.43 8.22 0.31
CA ALA A 53 -1.02 8.22 -0.08
C ALA A 53 -0.43 9.61 -0.39
N GLY A 54 -1.27 10.66 -0.52
CA GLY A 54 -0.83 11.99 -0.92
C GLY A 54 -0.54 12.15 -2.41
N LEU A 55 -1.01 11.19 -3.22
CA LEU A 55 -0.91 11.20 -4.69
C LEU A 55 -2.12 11.90 -5.34
N TYR A 56 -3.12 12.23 -4.56
CA TYR A 56 -4.32 12.96 -4.96
C TYR A 56 -4.77 13.84 -3.80
N VAL A 57 -5.23 15.06 -4.08
CA VAL A 57 -5.76 15.98 -3.08
C VAL A 57 -7.27 16.11 -3.31
N PRO A 58 -8.13 15.59 -2.40
CA PRO A 58 -9.58 15.77 -2.51
C PRO A 58 -9.98 17.22 -2.19
N SER A 59 -11.24 17.57 -2.46
CA SER A 59 -11.75 18.92 -2.22
C SER A 59 -11.77 19.29 -0.73
N ASP A 60 -12.02 18.32 0.16
CA ASP A 60 -11.93 18.44 1.62
C ASP A 60 -11.55 17.09 2.22
N GLY A 61 -10.97 17.09 3.38
CA GLY A 61 -10.67 15.85 4.10
C GLY A 61 -9.73 16.01 5.28
N LEU A 62 -9.64 14.94 6.04
CA LEU A 62 -8.71 14.76 7.15
C LEU A 62 -8.06 13.39 7.02
N VAL A 63 -6.74 13.31 7.04
CA VAL A 63 -5.99 12.05 7.11
C VAL A 63 -4.98 12.16 8.24
N VAL A 64 -5.12 11.29 9.23
CA VAL A 64 -4.22 11.19 10.39
C VAL A 64 -3.69 9.76 10.45
N CYS A 65 -2.38 9.59 10.50
CA CYS A 65 -1.73 8.29 10.64
C CYS A 65 -0.75 8.33 11.80
N ASN A 66 -0.89 7.42 12.76
CA ASN A 66 -0.09 7.34 13.98
C ASN A 66 0.06 8.71 14.69
N GLY A 67 -1.03 9.48 14.77
CA GLY A 67 -1.06 10.81 15.37
C GLY A 67 -0.48 11.93 14.49
N SER A 68 0.10 11.63 13.34
CA SER A 68 0.60 12.63 12.37
C SER A 68 -0.48 13.02 11.39
N VAL A 69 -0.78 14.32 11.27
CA VAL A 69 -1.74 14.86 10.30
C VAL A 69 -1.08 14.94 8.93
N TRP A 70 -1.59 14.16 7.96
CA TRP A 70 -1.10 14.16 6.58
C TRP A 70 -1.93 15.03 5.64
N LEU A 71 -3.23 15.18 5.97
CA LEU A 71 -4.15 16.07 5.27
C LEU A 71 -5.10 16.68 6.29
N ASP A 72 -5.33 17.97 6.20
CA ASP A 72 -6.43 18.68 6.88
C ASP A 72 -6.84 19.85 5.99
N GLY A 73 -7.97 19.69 5.28
CA GLY A 73 -8.50 20.72 4.38
C GLY A 73 -8.85 22.01 5.11
N ALA A 74 -9.37 21.94 6.32
CA ALA A 74 -9.74 23.11 7.13
C ALA A 74 -8.52 23.90 7.63
N ALA A 75 -7.41 23.18 7.95
CA ALA A 75 -6.17 23.81 8.40
C ALA A 75 -5.19 24.11 7.23
N GLY A 76 -5.52 23.74 5.99
CA GLY A 76 -4.64 23.92 4.84
C GLY A 76 -3.40 23.02 4.86
N ILE A 77 -3.42 21.91 5.61
CA ILE A 77 -2.31 20.97 5.71
C ILE A 77 -2.42 19.93 4.59
N SER A 78 -1.36 19.77 3.80
CA SER A 78 -1.25 18.71 2.79
C SER A 78 0.20 18.25 2.68
N VAL A 79 0.54 17.18 3.41
CA VAL A 79 1.85 16.56 3.38
C VAL A 79 2.04 15.84 2.04
N PRO A 80 3.10 16.12 1.27
CA PRO A 80 3.32 15.48 -0.02
C PRO A 80 3.63 13.98 0.13
N ALA A 81 3.30 13.18 -0.90
CA ALA A 81 3.45 11.71 -0.87
C ALA A 81 4.86 11.23 -0.49
N ARG A 82 5.92 11.94 -0.92
CA ARG A 82 7.32 11.59 -0.60
C ARG A 82 7.63 11.67 0.90
N GLU A 83 6.90 12.49 1.65
CA GLU A 83 7.07 12.70 3.09
C GLU A 83 6.15 11.83 3.93
N ARG A 84 5.14 11.19 3.32
CA ARG A 84 4.29 10.19 3.98
C ARG A 84 5.00 8.84 3.97
N ARG A 85 5.04 8.17 5.11
CA ARG A 85 5.58 6.81 5.20
C ARG A 85 4.51 5.79 4.78
N VAL A 86 4.23 5.75 3.48
CA VAL A 86 3.22 4.87 2.88
C VAL A 86 3.91 3.83 2.01
N GLY A 87 3.57 2.56 2.21
CA GLY A 87 3.79 1.50 1.25
C GLY A 87 2.57 1.39 0.33
N MET A 88 2.76 1.48 -0.98
CA MET A 88 1.66 1.33 -1.94
C MET A 88 1.99 0.32 -3.03
N VAL A 89 1.07 -0.62 -3.22
CA VAL A 89 1.07 -1.57 -4.34
C VAL A 89 -0.07 -1.20 -5.26
N PHE A 90 0.28 -0.82 -6.49
CA PHE A 90 -0.67 -0.47 -7.54
C PHE A 90 -1.19 -1.73 -8.25
N GLN A 91 -2.35 -1.64 -8.87
CA GLN A 91 -2.96 -2.71 -9.66
C GLN A 91 -2.01 -3.27 -10.76
N SER A 92 -1.23 -2.40 -11.40
CA SER A 92 -0.22 -2.78 -12.41
C SER A 92 1.15 -3.10 -11.81
N TYR A 93 1.24 -3.22 -10.46
CA TYR A 93 2.48 -3.36 -9.68
C TYR A 93 3.45 -2.17 -9.82
N ALA A 94 3.40 -1.40 -10.91
CA ALA A 94 4.22 -0.23 -11.21
C ALA A 94 5.73 -0.47 -10.99
N LEU A 95 6.21 -1.66 -11.35
CA LEU A 95 7.65 -1.97 -11.30
C LEU A 95 8.38 -1.22 -12.42
N PHE A 96 9.60 -0.80 -12.14
CA PHE A 96 10.49 -0.21 -13.14
C PHE A 96 10.95 -1.31 -14.11
N PRO A 97 10.53 -1.29 -15.38
CA PRO A 97 10.74 -2.41 -16.30
C PRO A 97 12.20 -2.62 -16.69
N HIS A 98 13.02 -1.58 -16.59
CA HIS A 98 14.45 -1.59 -16.91
C HIS A 98 15.33 -2.04 -15.74
N LEU A 99 14.80 -2.09 -14.52
CA LEU A 99 15.48 -2.52 -13.30
C LEU A 99 15.18 -3.99 -13.00
N THR A 100 16.11 -4.69 -12.37
CA THR A 100 15.93 -6.03 -11.82
C THR A 100 15.02 -6.01 -10.58
N ALA A 101 14.64 -7.18 -10.05
CA ALA A 101 13.83 -7.26 -8.83
C ALA A 101 14.54 -6.59 -7.64
N VAL A 102 15.84 -6.89 -7.45
CA VAL A 102 16.62 -6.30 -6.35
C VAL A 102 16.78 -4.79 -6.53
N GLU A 103 17.04 -4.31 -7.74
CA GLU A 103 17.14 -2.87 -8.02
C GLU A 103 15.82 -2.14 -7.77
N ASN A 104 14.66 -2.74 -8.16
CA ASN A 104 13.34 -2.18 -7.86
C ASN A 104 13.11 -1.97 -6.36
N VAL A 105 13.58 -2.87 -5.51
CA VAL A 105 13.48 -2.75 -4.05
C VAL A 105 14.52 -1.77 -3.51
N THR A 106 15.74 -1.78 -4.06
CA THR A 106 16.84 -0.88 -3.66
C THR A 106 16.48 0.59 -3.82
N GLU A 107 15.75 0.95 -4.90
CA GLU A 107 15.27 2.32 -5.15
C GLU A 107 14.37 2.85 -4.01
N ALA A 108 13.67 1.98 -3.29
CA ALA A 108 12.82 2.38 -2.18
C ALA A 108 13.57 2.54 -0.85
N LEU A 109 14.84 2.11 -0.75
CA LEU A 109 15.66 2.14 0.46
C LEU A 109 16.43 3.46 0.62
N GLY A 110 15.77 4.60 0.33
CA GLY A 110 16.41 5.92 0.40
C GLY A 110 17.03 6.26 1.77
N ASP A 111 16.42 5.79 2.84
CA ASP A 111 16.83 6.04 4.24
C ASP A 111 17.97 5.10 4.73
N VAL A 112 18.33 4.10 3.92
CA VAL A 112 19.40 3.14 4.22
C VAL A 112 20.71 3.61 3.60
N ARG A 113 21.84 3.38 4.27
CA ARG A 113 23.16 3.71 3.73
C ARG A 113 23.40 3.01 2.38
N PRO A 114 23.92 3.69 1.36
CA PRO A 114 24.03 3.13 0.00
C PRO A 114 24.70 1.75 -0.06
N VAL A 115 25.73 1.52 0.75
CA VAL A 115 26.47 0.25 0.80
C VAL A 115 25.64 -0.93 1.35
N GLU A 116 24.59 -0.65 2.11
CA GLU A 116 23.74 -1.67 2.75
C GLU A 116 22.45 -1.95 1.96
N ARG A 117 22.03 -1.02 1.08
CA ARG A 117 20.74 -1.11 0.37
C ARG A 117 20.56 -2.41 -0.38
N HIS A 118 21.60 -2.88 -1.05
CA HIS A 118 21.52 -4.10 -1.86
C HIS A 118 21.32 -5.36 -0.98
N GLY A 119 21.97 -5.42 0.16
CA GLY A 119 21.80 -6.49 1.16
C GLY A 119 20.39 -6.49 1.76
N GLU A 120 19.90 -5.33 2.17
CA GLU A 120 18.53 -5.15 2.69
C GLU A 120 17.48 -5.51 1.62
N ALA A 121 17.68 -5.11 0.37
CA ALA A 121 16.77 -5.45 -0.73
C ALA A 121 16.71 -6.97 -0.95
N ARG A 122 17.84 -7.67 -0.93
CA ARG A 122 17.89 -9.15 -1.03
C ARG A 122 17.20 -9.82 0.15
N ALA A 123 17.38 -9.32 1.37
CA ALA A 123 16.71 -9.84 2.55
C ALA A 123 15.17 -9.67 2.45
N LEU A 124 14.67 -8.53 1.95
CA LEU A 124 13.25 -8.31 1.72
C LEU A 124 12.70 -9.26 0.62
N LEU A 125 13.45 -9.48 -0.47
CA LEU A 125 13.05 -10.43 -1.51
C LEU A 125 13.03 -11.87 -1.00
N ALA A 126 13.98 -12.28 -0.18
CA ALA A 126 14.00 -13.60 0.45
C ALA A 126 12.77 -13.81 1.36
N ARG A 127 12.37 -12.81 2.16
CA ARG A 127 11.11 -12.85 2.93
C ARG A 127 9.87 -13.01 2.05
N MET A 128 9.94 -12.60 0.79
CA MET A 128 8.88 -12.77 -0.21
C MET A 128 9.06 -14.06 -1.04
N HIS A 129 9.93 -14.98 -0.64
CA HIS A 129 10.23 -16.23 -1.35
C HIS A 129 10.62 -16.00 -2.82
N LEU A 130 11.55 -15.08 -3.04
CA LEU A 130 12.06 -14.72 -4.37
C LEU A 130 13.56 -15.01 -4.50
N GLU A 131 14.10 -15.93 -3.70
CA GLU A 131 15.49 -16.37 -3.77
C GLU A 131 15.80 -16.95 -5.16
N GLY A 132 16.90 -16.53 -5.74
CA GLY A 132 17.34 -16.90 -7.09
C GLY A 132 16.64 -16.15 -8.23
N LEU A 133 15.76 -15.18 -7.91
CA LEU A 133 15.05 -14.35 -8.88
C LEU A 133 15.46 -12.87 -8.80
N GLU A 134 16.36 -12.52 -7.90
CA GLU A 134 16.70 -11.14 -7.55
C GLU A 134 17.22 -10.33 -8.74
N ASP A 135 17.98 -10.97 -9.62
CA ASP A 135 18.60 -10.33 -10.77
C ASP A 135 17.72 -10.39 -12.04
N ARG A 136 16.48 -10.90 -11.92
CA ARG A 136 15.53 -10.91 -13.05
C ARG A 136 14.80 -9.58 -13.18
N ARG A 137 14.61 -9.14 -14.43
CA ARG A 137 13.74 -8.00 -14.74
C ARG A 137 12.26 -8.41 -14.70
N PRO A 138 11.33 -7.45 -14.48
CA PRO A 138 9.89 -7.74 -14.40
C PRO A 138 9.35 -8.59 -15.56
N ALA A 139 9.79 -8.36 -16.77
CA ALA A 139 9.37 -9.12 -17.94
C ALA A 139 9.70 -10.63 -17.88
N LEU A 140 10.65 -11.03 -17.03
CA LEU A 140 11.07 -12.42 -16.82
C LEU A 140 10.45 -13.04 -15.55
N LEU A 141 9.55 -12.32 -14.89
CA LEU A 141 8.86 -12.75 -13.68
C LEU A 141 7.39 -13.04 -13.97
N SER A 142 6.82 -14.06 -13.33
CA SER A 142 5.37 -14.29 -13.37
C SER A 142 4.62 -13.14 -12.67
N GLY A 143 3.32 -12.96 -12.94
CA GLY A 143 2.52 -11.92 -12.29
C GLY A 143 2.57 -11.99 -10.77
N GLY A 144 2.52 -13.20 -10.18
CA GLY A 144 2.66 -13.37 -8.73
C GLY A 144 4.07 -13.03 -8.20
N GLN A 145 5.13 -13.28 -9.00
CA GLN A 145 6.48 -12.86 -8.64
C GLN A 145 6.63 -11.34 -8.72
N GLN A 146 6.08 -10.71 -9.76
CA GLN A 146 6.06 -9.24 -9.87
C GLN A 146 5.32 -8.60 -8.70
N GLN A 147 4.18 -9.15 -8.31
CA GLN A 147 3.43 -8.69 -7.13
C GLN A 147 4.28 -8.76 -5.86
N ARG A 148 4.97 -9.87 -5.61
CA ARG A 148 5.83 -10.02 -4.45
C ARG A 148 7.00 -9.03 -4.44
N VAL A 149 7.60 -8.74 -5.60
CA VAL A 149 8.59 -7.65 -5.73
C VAL A 149 7.97 -6.30 -5.38
N ALA A 150 6.74 -6.02 -5.84
CA ALA A 150 6.06 -4.76 -5.52
C ALA A 150 5.74 -4.64 -4.02
N VAL A 151 5.34 -5.72 -3.35
CA VAL A 151 5.14 -5.76 -1.89
C VAL A 151 6.48 -5.55 -1.16
N ALA A 152 7.55 -6.24 -1.55
CA ALA A 152 8.89 -6.04 -0.98
C ALA A 152 9.33 -4.57 -1.09
N ARG A 153 9.13 -3.95 -2.27
CA ARG A 153 9.41 -2.53 -2.51
C ARG A 153 8.58 -1.61 -1.62
N ALA A 154 7.28 -1.91 -1.46
CA ALA A 154 6.40 -1.12 -0.61
C ALA A 154 6.83 -1.18 0.87
N LEU A 155 7.31 -2.32 1.34
CA LEU A 155 7.78 -2.52 2.71
C LEU A 155 9.19 -1.95 2.98
N ALA A 156 9.99 -1.73 1.93
CA ALA A 156 11.38 -1.28 2.05
C ALA A 156 11.52 0.06 2.81
N ARG A 157 10.53 0.96 2.71
CA ARG A 157 10.50 2.23 3.42
C ARG A 157 10.02 2.12 4.88
N ARG A 158 9.79 0.90 5.40
CA ARG A 158 9.22 0.68 6.74
C ARG A 158 7.98 1.56 6.95
N PRO A 159 6.93 1.37 6.14
CA PRO A 159 5.78 2.29 6.10
C PRO A 159 4.95 2.23 7.39
N ASP A 160 4.25 3.35 7.67
CA ASP A 160 3.27 3.45 8.75
C ASP A 160 1.91 2.84 8.36
N ILE A 161 1.68 2.67 7.05
CA ILE A 161 0.49 2.03 6.47
C ILE A 161 0.83 1.35 5.14
N LEU A 162 0.18 0.22 4.86
CA LEU A 162 0.26 -0.48 3.57
C LEU A 162 -1.06 -0.36 2.82
N LEU A 163 -1.01 0.15 1.58
CA LEU A 163 -2.14 0.34 0.69
C LEU A 163 -2.01 -0.60 -0.52
N LEU A 164 -3.02 -1.45 -0.73
CA LEU A 164 -3.04 -2.46 -1.78
C LEU A 164 -4.22 -2.18 -2.73
N ASP A 165 -3.94 -1.73 -3.95
CA ASP A 165 -4.95 -1.41 -4.96
C ASP A 165 -5.12 -2.59 -5.91
N GLU A 166 -6.17 -3.38 -5.72
CA GLU A 166 -6.49 -4.61 -6.49
C GLU A 166 -5.28 -5.53 -6.70
N PRO A 167 -4.54 -5.90 -5.67
CA PRO A 167 -3.25 -6.57 -5.82
C PRO A 167 -3.34 -7.95 -6.50
N PHE A 168 -4.53 -8.57 -6.55
CA PHE A 168 -4.73 -9.91 -7.10
C PHE A 168 -5.45 -9.92 -8.46
N SER A 169 -5.74 -8.75 -9.06
CA SER A 169 -6.55 -8.66 -10.29
C SER A 169 -5.86 -9.26 -11.52
N ALA A 170 -4.52 -9.20 -11.58
CA ALA A 170 -3.73 -9.63 -12.73
C ALA A 170 -3.24 -11.09 -12.67
N VAL A 171 -3.68 -11.88 -11.68
CA VAL A 171 -3.22 -13.27 -11.49
C VAL A 171 -4.36 -14.28 -11.60
N ASP A 172 -4.02 -15.49 -12.06
CA ASP A 172 -4.96 -16.62 -12.12
C ASP A 172 -5.46 -17.06 -10.73
N ARG A 173 -6.54 -17.84 -10.70
CA ARG A 173 -7.23 -18.25 -9.46
C ARG A 173 -6.33 -19.05 -8.50
N VAL A 174 -5.42 -19.88 -9.01
CA VAL A 174 -4.54 -20.73 -8.17
C VAL A 174 -3.47 -19.87 -7.54
N THR A 175 -2.80 -19.03 -8.35
CA THR A 175 -1.80 -18.07 -7.90
C THR A 175 -2.40 -17.09 -6.89
N ARG A 176 -3.62 -16.59 -7.12
CA ARG A 176 -4.35 -15.70 -6.20
C ARG A 176 -4.53 -16.31 -4.82
N ARG A 177 -4.95 -17.60 -4.74
CA ARG A 177 -5.10 -18.31 -3.46
C ARG A 177 -3.77 -18.41 -2.68
N ARG A 178 -2.67 -18.61 -3.41
CA ARG A 178 -1.33 -18.68 -2.81
C ARG A 178 -0.91 -17.31 -2.28
N LEU A 179 -1.05 -16.26 -3.10
CA LEU A 179 -0.69 -14.90 -2.72
C LEU A 179 -1.50 -14.36 -1.53
N ARG A 180 -2.79 -14.73 -1.43
CA ARG A 180 -3.61 -14.43 -0.25
C ARG A 180 -3.01 -15.04 1.02
N ARG A 181 -2.60 -16.30 0.98
CA ARG A 181 -1.97 -16.95 2.13
C ARG A 181 -0.66 -16.27 2.52
N GLU A 182 0.18 -15.96 1.54
CA GLU A 182 1.43 -15.25 1.75
C GLU A 182 1.19 -13.85 2.38
N LEU A 183 0.16 -13.13 1.93
CA LEU A 183 -0.23 -11.85 2.54
C LEU A 183 -0.73 -12.02 3.98
N MET A 184 -1.48 -13.10 4.28
CA MET A 184 -1.93 -13.43 5.63
C MET A 184 -0.78 -13.78 6.56
N GLU A 185 0.22 -14.50 6.07
CA GLU A 185 1.44 -14.81 6.82
C GLU A 185 2.22 -13.53 7.12
N LEU A 186 2.41 -12.69 6.09
CA LEU A 186 3.04 -11.38 6.23
C LEU A 186 2.30 -10.48 7.23
N ARG A 187 0.95 -10.49 7.23
CA ARG A 187 0.12 -9.73 8.18
C ARG A 187 0.51 -10.00 9.63
N ARG A 188 0.82 -11.26 9.97
CA ARG A 188 1.17 -11.62 11.36
C ARG A 188 2.47 -10.97 11.83
N GLU A 189 3.32 -10.60 10.89
CA GLU A 189 4.58 -9.89 11.15
C GLU A 189 4.43 -8.36 11.08
N LEU A 190 3.35 -7.87 10.43
CA LEU A 190 3.10 -6.45 10.25
C LEU A 190 2.27 -5.90 11.42
N SER A 191 2.82 -4.92 12.11
CA SER A 191 2.10 -4.16 13.16
C SER A 191 1.38 -2.92 12.62
N MET A 192 1.55 -2.60 11.33
CA MET A 192 0.92 -1.43 10.71
C MET A 192 -0.49 -1.75 10.19
N PRO A 193 -1.39 -0.75 10.04
CA PRO A 193 -2.66 -0.89 9.35
C PRO A 193 -2.46 -1.22 7.87
N VAL A 194 -3.40 -1.98 7.29
CA VAL A 194 -3.43 -2.33 5.88
C VAL A 194 -4.78 -1.98 5.29
N ILE A 195 -4.82 -1.28 4.16
CA ILE A 195 -6.05 -1.10 3.37
C ILE A 195 -5.92 -1.87 2.07
N LEU A 196 -6.90 -2.72 1.80
CA LEU A 196 -7.00 -3.53 0.59
C LEU A 196 -8.21 -3.08 -0.22
N VAL A 197 -8.01 -2.64 -1.45
CA VAL A 197 -9.09 -2.47 -2.44
C VAL A 197 -9.23 -3.76 -3.23
N THR A 198 -10.43 -4.29 -3.29
CA THR A 198 -10.77 -5.46 -4.11
C THR A 198 -12.22 -5.39 -4.58
N HIS A 199 -12.52 -6.06 -5.69
CA HIS A 199 -13.88 -6.34 -6.13
C HIS A 199 -14.28 -7.81 -5.89
N ASP A 200 -13.39 -8.63 -5.32
CA ASP A 200 -13.59 -10.04 -5.05
C ASP A 200 -13.96 -10.25 -3.57
N LEU A 201 -15.20 -10.71 -3.32
CA LEU A 201 -15.68 -10.99 -1.95
C LEU A 201 -14.89 -12.11 -1.26
N ASP A 202 -14.32 -13.06 -2.03
CA ASP A 202 -13.46 -14.09 -1.48
C ASP A 202 -12.17 -13.51 -0.86
N ASP A 203 -11.69 -12.36 -1.37
CA ASP A 203 -10.56 -11.65 -0.78
C ASP A 203 -10.94 -11.11 0.61
N VAL A 204 -12.14 -10.53 0.72
CA VAL A 204 -12.65 -9.95 1.98
C VAL A 204 -12.81 -11.03 3.05
N ILE A 205 -13.55 -12.10 2.74
CA ILE A 205 -13.86 -13.17 3.72
C ILE A 205 -12.60 -13.84 4.28
N ARG A 206 -11.51 -13.83 3.51
CA ARG A 206 -10.29 -14.56 3.88
C ARG A 206 -9.20 -13.65 4.46
N LEU A 207 -9.24 -12.34 4.23
CA LEU A 207 -8.18 -11.40 4.59
C LEU A 207 -8.61 -10.40 5.69
N ALA A 208 -9.88 -10.06 5.79
CA ALA A 208 -10.46 -9.22 6.83
C ALA A 208 -11.06 -10.08 8.00
#